data_e2a70d1237a14ae2ce54eee2b9b314a9
#
_entry.id   e2a70d1237a14ae2ce54eee2b9b314a9
#
_cell.length_a   1.000
_cell.length_b   1.000
_cell.length_c   1.000
_cell.angle_alpha   90.00
_cell.angle_beta   90.00
_cell.angle_gamma   90.00
#
_symmetry.space_group_name_H-M   'P 1'
#
loop_
_entity.id
_entity.type
_entity.pdbx_description
1 polymer ?
#
loop_
_entity_poly.entity_id
_entity_poly.type
_entity_poly.pdbx_seq_one_letter_code
_entity_poly.pdbx_strand_id
1 'polypeptide(L)'
;MNTISVDLPRYETLEIYPLSDTHLGDPLVDDRKLNSFIREILEEENRYVIVNGDILNWASKNAVSDIYTEMYHPNDQIDVAVDLLEPIKDRILVMIEGNHELRAYKEGVLPMYQVAKRLDIFDRYAKSGCYILFVSFGMSGGRSNRKMPYAIYGKHGSGGGRRPGGKLNKLEDMGKIIDADVYIHSHTHTPMIMKQDFFRCDYRNKKATPITRLFVNSNAWLNYGGYGEVKNYSPSSTDYPKIILDGIERKAQALL
;
A
#
# COMPACT_ATOMS: atom_id res chain seq x y z
N MET A 1 6.18 -13.76 -9.06
CA MET A 1 5.72 -12.40 -8.74
C MET A 1 4.27 -12.31 -9.18
N ASN A 2 3.36 -11.90 -8.31
CA ASN A 2 1.93 -11.83 -8.62
C ASN A 2 1.64 -10.62 -9.50
N THR A 3 0.85 -10.82 -10.55
CA THR A 3 0.45 -9.77 -11.48
C THR A 3 -1.07 -9.65 -11.45
N ILE A 4 -1.56 -8.43 -11.24
CA ILE A 4 -2.97 -8.08 -11.24
C ILE A 4 -3.19 -7.01 -12.30
N SER A 5 -4.26 -7.13 -13.06
CA SER A 5 -4.64 -6.14 -14.08
C SER A 5 -6.05 -5.65 -13.81
N VAL A 6 -6.22 -4.33 -13.76
CA VAL A 6 -7.52 -3.70 -13.51
C VAL A 6 -7.78 -2.66 -14.59
N ASP A 7 -8.97 -2.71 -15.15
CA ASP A 7 -9.45 -1.77 -16.14
C ASP A 7 -10.56 -0.90 -15.53
N LEU A 8 -10.26 0.37 -15.28
CA LEU A 8 -11.16 1.29 -14.58
C LEU A 8 -11.93 2.19 -15.56
N PRO A 9 -12.98 2.86 -15.10
CA PRO A 9 -13.68 3.89 -15.86
C PRO A 9 -12.73 5.01 -16.34
N ARG A 10 -13.27 5.89 -17.18
CA ARG A 10 -12.50 7.01 -17.74
C ARG A 10 -12.54 8.19 -16.77
N TYR A 11 -11.49 8.33 -16.00
CA TYR A 11 -11.25 9.49 -15.14
C TYR A 11 -10.18 10.40 -15.76
N GLU A 12 -10.24 11.71 -15.52
CA GLU A 12 -9.14 12.62 -15.83
C GLU A 12 -7.95 12.38 -14.91
N THR A 13 -8.23 12.06 -13.66
CA THR A 13 -7.24 11.68 -12.66
C THR A 13 -7.72 10.46 -11.88
N LEU A 14 -6.78 9.62 -11.44
CA LEU A 14 -7.03 8.51 -10.54
C LEU A 14 -6.24 8.74 -9.25
N GLU A 15 -6.92 8.69 -8.11
CA GLU A 15 -6.30 8.79 -6.79
C GLU A 15 -6.17 7.39 -6.18
N ILE A 16 -4.95 7.03 -5.77
CA ILE A 16 -4.66 5.73 -5.13
C ILE A 16 -4.04 5.97 -3.76
N TYR A 17 -4.61 5.34 -2.76
CA TYR A 17 -4.21 5.44 -1.35
C TYR A 17 -3.62 4.11 -0.88
N PRO A 18 -2.32 4.04 -0.55
CA PRO A 18 -1.76 2.88 0.13
C PRO A 18 -2.27 2.81 1.58
N LEU A 19 -3.06 1.80 1.89
CA LEU A 19 -3.49 1.45 3.25
C LEU A 19 -2.62 0.30 3.75
N SER A 20 -1.84 0.55 4.78
CA SER A 20 -0.97 -0.45 5.41
C SER A 20 -0.69 -0.10 6.86
N ASP A 21 -0.07 -1.02 7.59
CA ASP A 21 0.41 -0.78 8.94
C ASP A 21 -0.69 -0.21 9.87
N THR A 22 -1.91 -0.74 9.72
CA THR A 22 -3.04 -0.40 10.60
C THR A 22 -2.95 -1.11 11.93
N HIS A 23 -2.37 -2.31 11.94
CA HIS A 23 -2.17 -3.14 13.14
C HIS A 23 -3.44 -3.30 13.98
N LEU A 24 -4.57 -3.59 13.34
CA LEU A 24 -5.83 -3.83 14.04
C LEU A 24 -5.64 -4.87 15.14
N GLY A 25 -5.99 -4.50 16.36
CA GLY A 25 -5.69 -5.25 17.59
C GLY A 25 -4.71 -4.54 18.51
N ASP A 26 -3.83 -3.68 18.02
CA ASP A 26 -2.96 -2.87 18.85
C ASP A 26 -3.77 -1.75 19.55
N PRO A 27 -3.60 -1.52 20.86
CA PRO A 27 -4.33 -0.48 21.59
C PRO A 27 -4.01 0.95 21.15
N LEU A 28 -2.96 1.15 20.35
CA LEU A 28 -2.56 2.47 19.84
C LEU A 28 -3.18 2.82 18.49
N VAL A 29 -4.02 1.96 17.93
CA VAL A 29 -4.71 2.23 16.64
C VAL A 29 -5.55 3.50 16.74
N ASP A 30 -5.43 4.38 15.76
CA ASP A 30 -6.30 5.54 15.63
C ASP A 30 -7.54 5.19 14.79
N ASP A 31 -8.52 4.57 15.44
CA ASP A 31 -9.79 4.18 14.83
C ASP A 31 -10.55 5.36 14.23
N ARG A 32 -10.44 6.56 14.84
CA ARG A 32 -11.13 7.75 14.32
C ARG A 32 -10.57 8.16 12.97
N LYS A 33 -9.25 8.13 12.85
CA LYS A 33 -8.55 8.47 11.61
C LYS A 33 -8.82 7.42 10.54
N LEU A 34 -8.78 6.13 10.87
CA LEU A 34 -9.14 5.04 9.96
C LEU A 34 -10.57 5.19 9.43
N ASN A 35 -11.53 5.43 10.30
CA ASN A 35 -12.93 5.64 9.89
C ASN A 35 -13.10 6.91 9.05
N SER A 36 -12.32 7.96 9.29
CA SER A 36 -12.33 9.17 8.46
C SER A 36 -11.76 8.89 7.08
N PHE A 37 -10.68 8.11 7.00
CA PHE A 37 -10.09 7.66 5.74
C PHE A 37 -11.08 6.84 4.89
N ILE A 38 -11.79 5.88 5.49
CA ILE A 38 -12.81 5.10 4.77
C ILE A 38 -13.88 6.02 4.17
N ARG A 39 -14.34 7.02 4.92
CA ARG A 39 -15.31 8.00 4.40
C ARG A 39 -14.73 8.82 3.26
N GLU A 40 -13.48 9.29 3.39
CA GLU A 40 -12.80 10.04 2.32
C GLU A 40 -12.73 9.24 1.02
N ILE A 41 -12.43 7.94 1.07
CA ILE A 41 -12.39 7.09 -0.13
C ILE A 41 -13.74 7.04 -0.84
N LEU A 42 -14.83 7.09 -0.10
CA LEU A 42 -16.19 6.99 -0.65
C LEU A 42 -16.73 8.31 -1.22
N GLU A 43 -16.09 9.45 -0.93
CA GLU A 43 -16.55 10.77 -1.39
C GLU A 43 -16.45 10.95 -2.91
N GLU A 44 -15.44 10.32 -3.56
CA GLU A 44 -15.19 10.48 -4.99
C GLU A 44 -15.05 9.11 -5.69
N GLU A 45 -15.57 9.02 -6.92
CA GLU A 45 -15.57 7.77 -7.68
C GLU A 45 -14.18 7.34 -8.17
N ASN A 46 -13.25 8.28 -8.34
CA ASN A 46 -11.89 8.06 -8.83
C ASN A 46 -10.89 7.72 -7.72
N ARG A 47 -11.34 7.49 -6.47
CA ARG A 47 -10.50 7.11 -5.33
C ARG A 47 -10.48 5.61 -5.13
N TYR A 48 -9.28 5.05 -5.05
CA TYR A 48 -9.02 3.62 -4.89
C TYR A 48 -7.96 3.35 -3.83
N VAL A 49 -7.94 2.12 -3.33
CA VAL A 49 -7.06 1.72 -2.23
C VAL A 49 -6.19 0.54 -2.65
N ILE A 50 -4.96 0.53 -2.20
CA ILE A 50 -4.05 -0.62 -2.21
C ILE A 50 -3.82 -1.04 -0.76
N VAL A 51 -4.27 -2.24 -0.39
CA VAL A 51 -4.08 -2.83 0.95
C VAL A 51 -2.71 -3.49 0.98
N ASN A 52 -1.72 -2.80 1.58
CA ASN A 52 -0.30 -3.14 1.43
C ASN A 52 0.31 -3.84 2.66
N GLY A 53 -0.49 -4.65 3.37
CA GLY A 53 -0.05 -5.52 4.48
C GLY A 53 0.03 -4.85 5.85
N ASP A 54 0.27 -5.65 6.87
CA ASP A 54 0.24 -5.30 8.30
C ASP A 54 -1.10 -4.60 8.68
N ILE A 55 -2.19 -5.14 8.17
CA ILE A 55 -3.55 -4.70 8.53
C ILE A 55 -3.90 -5.21 9.92
N LEU A 56 -3.54 -6.46 10.23
CA LEU A 56 -3.75 -7.09 11.52
C LEU A 56 -2.48 -7.00 12.37
N ASN A 57 -2.62 -6.81 13.67
CA ASN A 57 -1.45 -6.83 14.56
C ASN A 57 -0.91 -8.24 14.76
N TRP A 58 -1.80 -9.23 14.85
CA TRP A 58 -1.47 -10.65 14.97
C TRP A 58 -0.35 -10.92 15.95
N ALA A 59 -0.48 -10.45 17.20
CA ALA A 59 0.49 -10.75 18.23
C ALA A 59 0.50 -12.26 18.51
N SER A 60 1.68 -12.83 18.52
CA SER A 60 1.92 -14.23 18.83
C SER A 60 2.99 -14.36 19.91
N LYS A 61 3.15 -15.55 20.51
CA LYS A 61 4.15 -15.80 21.57
C LYS A 61 5.59 -15.42 21.17
N ASN A 62 5.89 -15.41 19.88
CA ASN A 62 7.21 -15.07 19.33
C ASN A 62 7.25 -13.67 18.71
N ALA A 63 6.17 -12.90 18.83
CA ALA A 63 6.11 -11.53 18.34
C ALA A 63 6.75 -10.57 19.34
N VAL A 64 7.12 -9.41 18.86
CA VAL A 64 7.55 -8.29 19.71
C VAL A 64 6.35 -7.63 20.38
N SER A 65 5.18 -7.71 19.75
CA SER A 65 3.92 -7.22 20.28
C SER A 65 3.49 -8.06 21.48
N ASP A 66 2.99 -7.40 22.52
CA ASP A 66 2.51 -8.05 23.75
C ASP A 66 1.11 -8.61 23.53
N ILE A 67 0.99 -9.95 23.55
CA ILE A 67 -0.30 -10.64 23.38
C ILE A 67 -1.32 -10.30 24.48
N TYR A 68 -0.87 -9.84 25.63
CA TYR A 68 -1.75 -9.51 26.75
C TYR A 68 -2.38 -8.12 26.64
N THR A 69 -1.87 -7.27 25.76
CA THR A 69 -2.41 -5.92 25.49
C THR A 69 -3.25 -5.85 24.22
N GLU A 70 -3.35 -6.94 23.46
CA GLU A 70 -4.21 -7.00 22.27
C GLU A 70 -5.67 -6.68 22.60
N MET A 71 -6.27 -5.79 21.82
CA MET A 71 -7.68 -5.41 21.96
C MET A 71 -8.63 -6.48 21.45
N TYR A 72 -8.18 -7.30 20.50
CA TYR A 72 -8.95 -8.34 19.84
C TYR A 72 -8.15 -9.63 19.73
N HIS A 73 -8.81 -10.77 19.95
CA HIS A 73 -8.23 -12.07 19.63
C HIS A 73 -7.91 -12.15 18.13
N PRO A 74 -6.86 -12.88 17.68
CA PRO A 74 -6.47 -12.94 16.27
C PRO A 74 -7.61 -13.26 15.29
N ASN A 75 -8.54 -14.14 15.65
CA ASN A 75 -9.71 -14.41 14.81
C ASN A 75 -10.64 -13.21 14.70
N ASP A 76 -10.85 -12.49 15.80
CA ASP A 76 -11.70 -11.30 15.84
C ASP A 76 -11.06 -10.14 15.04
N GLN A 77 -9.73 -10.08 14.96
CA GLN A 77 -9.03 -9.11 14.11
C GLN A 77 -9.39 -9.29 12.64
N ILE A 78 -9.62 -10.54 12.18
CA ILE A 78 -10.10 -10.81 10.81
C ILE A 78 -11.50 -10.20 10.61
N ASP A 79 -12.38 -10.38 11.60
CA ASP A 79 -13.74 -9.83 11.55
C ASP A 79 -13.71 -8.30 11.50
N VAL A 80 -12.91 -7.67 12.36
CA VAL A 80 -12.71 -6.21 12.39
C VAL A 80 -12.15 -5.69 11.06
N ALA A 81 -11.20 -6.40 10.45
CA ALA A 81 -10.65 -6.02 9.15
C ALA A 81 -11.68 -6.12 8.02
N VAL A 82 -12.53 -7.15 8.05
CA VAL A 82 -13.64 -7.27 7.10
C VAL A 82 -14.61 -6.11 7.27
N ASP A 83 -15.05 -5.83 8.49
CA ASP A 83 -15.98 -4.73 8.78
C ASP A 83 -15.42 -3.36 8.36
N LEU A 84 -14.12 -3.12 8.58
CA LEU A 84 -13.44 -1.90 8.16
C LEU A 84 -13.39 -1.73 6.64
N LEU A 85 -13.10 -2.81 5.92
CA LEU A 85 -12.85 -2.77 4.48
C LEU A 85 -14.11 -3.00 3.62
N GLU A 86 -15.18 -3.60 4.18
CA GLU A 86 -16.43 -3.88 3.46
C GLU A 86 -17.01 -2.66 2.75
N PRO A 87 -17.08 -1.45 3.36
CA PRO A 87 -17.63 -0.28 2.68
C PRO A 87 -16.86 0.13 1.41
N ILE A 88 -15.55 -0.17 1.36
CA ILE A 88 -14.66 0.22 0.25
C ILE A 88 -14.17 -0.96 -0.58
N LYS A 89 -14.74 -2.16 -0.43
CA LYS A 89 -14.26 -3.38 -1.11
C LYS A 89 -14.15 -3.24 -2.63
N ASP A 90 -15.09 -2.55 -3.26
CA ASP A 90 -15.07 -2.31 -4.71
C ASP A 90 -13.99 -1.30 -5.14
N ARG A 91 -13.44 -0.56 -4.20
CA ARG A 91 -12.33 0.39 -4.40
C ARG A 91 -10.95 -0.22 -4.14
N ILE A 92 -10.87 -1.46 -3.64
CA ILE A 92 -9.59 -2.15 -3.39
C ILE A 92 -9.06 -2.70 -4.72
N LEU A 93 -7.87 -2.24 -5.13
CA LEU A 93 -7.21 -2.68 -6.36
C LEU A 93 -6.38 -3.94 -6.16
N VAL A 94 -5.71 -4.05 -5.02
CA VAL A 94 -4.88 -5.19 -4.63
C VAL A 94 -4.78 -5.27 -3.12
N MET A 95 -4.62 -6.50 -2.61
CA MET A 95 -4.43 -6.81 -1.20
C MET A 95 -3.29 -7.80 -1.04
N ILE A 96 -2.37 -7.54 -0.11
CA ILE A 96 -1.23 -8.43 0.21
C ILE A 96 -1.12 -8.67 1.72
N GLU A 97 -0.38 -9.72 2.08
CA GLU A 97 0.06 -9.95 3.46
C GLU A 97 1.24 -9.03 3.81
N GLY A 98 1.30 -8.55 5.05
CA GLY A 98 2.50 -7.99 5.65
C GLY A 98 3.23 -9.01 6.54
N ASN A 99 4.25 -8.55 7.27
CA ASN A 99 5.02 -9.46 8.12
C ASN A 99 4.26 -9.87 9.39
N HIS A 100 3.28 -9.10 9.83
CA HIS A 100 2.43 -9.46 10.97
C HIS A 100 1.52 -10.62 10.61
N GLU A 101 0.82 -10.57 9.50
CA GLU A 101 0.00 -11.68 9.02
C GLU A 101 0.84 -12.91 8.68
N LEU A 102 2.05 -12.74 8.13
CA LEU A 102 2.93 -13.86 7.81
C LEU A 102 3.41 -14.66 9.05
N ARG A 103 3.26 -14.12 10.27
CA ARG A 103 3.48 -14.90 11.51
C ARG A 103 2.50 -16.06 11.61
N ALA A 104 1.25 -15.84 11.23
CA ALA A 104 0.20 -16.86 11.21
C ALA A 104 0.46 -17.99 10.20
N TYR A 105 1.29 -17.72 9.18
CA TYR A 105 1.61 -18.71 8.15
C TYR A 105 2.25 -19.98 8.72
N LYS A 106 3.05 -19.85 9.78
CA LYS A 106 3.65 -21.00 10.48
C LYS A 106 2.62 -21.89 11.17
N GLU A 107 1.45 -21.33 11.44
CA GLU A 107 0.30 -22.01 12.05
C GLU A 107 -0.72 -22.48 11.00
N GLY A 108 -0.39 -22.35 9.70
CA GLY A 108 -1.23 -22.76 8.58
C GLY A 108 -2.36 -21.79 8.25
N VAL A 109 -2.31 -20.56 8.76
CA VAL A 109 -3.35 -19.53 8.53
C VAL A 109 -2.81 -18.43 7.63
N LEU A 110 -3.65 -17.96 6.70
CA LEU A 110 -3.43 -16.78 5.87
C LEU A 110 -4.54 -15.76 6.14
N PRO A 111 -4.34 -14.83 7.08
CA PRO A 111 -5.41 -13.94 7.51
C PRO A 111 -5.99 -13.07 6.40
N MET A 112 -5.14 -12.40 5.61
CA MET A 112 -5.63 -11.54 4.52
C MET A 112 -6.27 -12.34 3.37
N TYR A 113 -5.89 -13.61 3.18
CA TYR A 113 -6.62 -14.52 2.30
C TYR A 113 -8.07 -14.70 2.77
N GLN A 114 -8.29 -14.86 4.08
CA GLN A 114 -9.64 -15.00 4.64
C GLN A 114 -10.43 -13.69 4.50
N VAL A 115 -9.80 -12.55 4.78
CA VAL A 115 -10.39 -11.22 4.56
C VAL A 115 -10.82 -11.06 3.10
N ALA A 116 -9.91 -11.32 2.14
CA ALA A 116 -10.20 -11.20 0.71
C ALA A 116 -11.35 -12.11 0.25
N LYS A 117 -11.43 -13.34 0.78
CA LYS A 117 -12.54 -14.26 0.49
C LYS A 117 -13.86 -13.77 1.05
N ARG A 118 -13.88 -13.26 2.26
CA ARG A 118 -15.11 -12.78 2.92
C ARG A 118 -15.65 -11.52 2.27
N LEU A 119 -14.74 -10.66 1.75
CA LEU A 119 -15.09 -9.48 0.97
C LEU A 119 -15.47 -9.77 -0.49
N ASP A 120 -15.31 -11.02 -0.94
CA ASP A 120 -15.52 -11.45 -2.34
C ASP A 120 -14.62 -10.70 -3.35
N ILE A 121 -13.37 -10.41 -2.95
CA ILE A 121 -12.33 -9.76 -3.77
C ILE A 121 -11.07 -10.62 -3.91
N PHE A 122 -11.22 -11.92 -3.89
CA PHE A 122 -10.10 -12.86 -3.89
C PHE A 122 -9.22 -12.76 -5.15
N ASP A 123 -9.76 -12.35 -6.27
CA ASP A 123 -9.05 -12.06 -7.51
C ASP A 123 -8.03 -10.92 -7.39
N ARG A 124 -8.19 -10.07 -6.38
CA ARG A 124 -7.29 -8.94 -6.04
C ARG A 124 -6.27 -9.28 -4.96
N TYR A 125 -6.28 -10.51 -4.44
CA TYR A 125 -5.35 -10.95 -3.41
C TYR A 125 -4.05 -11.50 -4.01
N ALA A 126 -2.92 -10.94 -3.58
CA ALA A 126 -1.57 -11.37 -3.98
C ALA A 126 -0.81 -11.97 -2.79
N LYS A 127 -0.72 -13.30 -2.74
CA LYS A 127 -0.18 -14.08 -1.62
C LYS A 127 1.27 -13.75 -1.21
N SER A 128 2.10 -13.23 -2.11
CA SER A 128 3.56 -13.19 -1.92
C SER A 128 4.11 -11.94 -1.22
N GLY A 129 3.27 -11.11 -0.59
CA GLY A 129 3.71 -9.86 0.03
C GLY A 129 4.31 -8.83 -0.94
N CYS A 130 4.20 -9.09 -2.25
CA CYS A 130 4.54 -8.16 -3.33
C CYS A 130 3.67 -8.42 -4.57
N TYR A 131 3.51 -7.39 -5.39
CA TYR A 131 2.67 -7.44 -6.59
C TYR A 131 3.20 -6.51 -7.68
N ILE A 132 2.76 -6.80 -8.92
CA ILE A 132 2.74 -5.84 -10.02
C ILE A 132 1.28 -5.59 -10.36
N LEU A 133 0.83 -4.34 -10.22
CA LEU A 133 -0.50 -3.91 -10.61
C LEU A 133 -0.42 -3.14 -11.92
N PHE A 134 -1.11 -3.62 -12.94
CA PHE A 134 -1.39 -2.84 -14.14
C PHE A 134 -2.77 -2.22 -14.02
N VAL A 135 -2.83 -0.90 -14.00
CA VAL A 135 -4.09 -0.16 -13.99
C VAL A 135 -4.21 0.66 -15.26
N SER A 136 -5.36 0.55 -15.93
CA SER A 136 -5.68 1.28 -17.15
C SER A 136 -6.94 2.10 -16.94
N PHE A 137 -6.86 3.41 -17.20
CA PHE A 137 -7.97 4.36 -17.04
C PHE A 137 -7.79 5.58 -17.95
N GLY A 138 -8.69 6.56 -17.87
CA GLY A 138 -8.56 7.83 -18.57
C GLY A 138 -8.63 7.74 -20.08
N MET A 139 -8.04 8.74 -20.76
CA MET A 139 -8.05 8.87 -22.23
C MET A 139 -6.65 9.27 -22.72
N SER A 140 -5.81 8.32 -23.06
CA SER A 140 -4.45 8.58 -23.54
C SER A 140 -4.40 9.59 -24.70
N GLY A 141 -3.74 10.72 -24.47
CA GLY A 141 -3.60 11.79 -25.45
C GLY A 141 -4.91 12.47 -25.84
N GLY A 142 -5.94 12.45 -24.97
CA GLY A 142 -7.26 13.07 -25.25
C GLY A 142 -8.09 12.36 -26.32
N ARG A 143 -7.66 11.20 -26.82
CA ARG A 143 -8.36 10.41 -27.84
C ARG A 143 -9.24 9.32 -27.22
N SER A 144 -10.47 9.22 -27.70
CA SER A 144 -11.56 8.48 -27.05
C SER A 144 -11.40 6.97 -26.87
N ASN A 145 -10.43 6.31 -27.52
CA ASN A 145 -10.41 4.84 -27.59
C ASN A 145 -9.24 4.15 -26.86
N ARG A 146 -8.28 4.88 -26.31
CA ARG A 146 -7.16 4.29 -25.58
C ARG A 146 -7.11 4.80 -24.14
N LYS A 147 -7.12 3.86 -23.20
CA LYS A 147 -6.86 4.17 -21.78
C LYS A 147 -5.36 4.37 -21.55
N MET A 148 -5.04 5.13 -20.51
CA MET A 148 -3.67 5.32 -20.04
C MET A 148 -3.27 4.15 -19.14
N PRO A 149 -2.26 3.34 -19.51
CA PRO A 149 -1.77 2.27 -18.65
C PRO A 149 -0.67 2.77 -17.71
N TYR A 150 -0.72 2.30 -16.47
CA TYR A 150 0.33 2.47 -15.46
C TYR A 150 0.73 1.11 -14.88
N ALA A 151 2.01 0.96 -14.58
CA ALA A 151 2.54 -0.16 -13.83
C ALA A 151 2.93 0.30 -12.42
N ILE A 152 2.38 -0.34 -11.41
CA ILE A 152 2.68 -0.07 -10.00
C ILE A 152 3.31 -1.33 -9.41
N TYR A 153 4.51 -1.20 -8.87
CA TYR A 153 5.16 -2.27 -8.12
C TYR A 153 5.07 -1.96 -6.63
N GLY A 154 4.45 -2.86 -5.89
CA GLY A 154 4.32 -2.72 -4.46
C GLY A 154 4.80 -3.94 -3.71
N LYS A 155 5.30 -3.69 -2.51
CA LYS A 155 5.60 -4.70 -1.51
C LYS A 155 5.39 -4.13 -0.12
N HIS A 156 5.04 -4.99 0.83
CA HIS A 156 4.96 -4.54 2.23
C HIS A 156 6.34 -4.06 2.72
N GLY A 157 7.37 -4.83 2.46
CA GLY A 157 8.73 -4.50 2.86
C GLY A 157 9.23 -5.31 4.04
N SER A 158 10.40 -4.94 4.55
CA SER A 158 11.02 -5.64 5.67
C SER A 158 12.16 -4.84 6.30
N GLY A 159 12.50 -5.21 7.54
CA GLY A 159 13.66 -4.70 8.27
C GLY A 159 13.46 -3.31 8.86
N GLY A 160 14.03 -3.09 10.03
CA GLY A 160 13.97 -1.84 10.77
C GLY A 160 15.07 -0.85 10.41
N GLY A 161 14.88 0.38 10.79
CA GLY A 161 15.87 1.44 10.75
C GLY A 161 15.35 2.64 11.51
N ARG A 162 16.18 3.20 12.42
CA ARG A 162 15.78 4.38 13.19
C ARG A 162 15.86 5.67 12.38
N ARG A 163 16.75 5.71 11.38
CA ARG A 163 17.04 6.92 10.60
C ARG A 163 16.27 6.91 9.27
N PRO A 164 15.68 8.04 8.86
CA PRO A 164 14.94 8.15 7.59
C PRO A 164 15.75 7.72 6.37
N GLY A 165 17.06 8.02 6.30
CA GLY A 165 17.90 7.63 5.17
C GLY A 165 17.95 6.12 4.92
N GLY A 166 18.02 5.29 5.97
CA GLY A 166 17.96 3.84 5.81
C GLY A 166 16.61 3.33 5.29
N LYS A 167 15.53 4.01 5.63
CA LYS A 167 14.18 3.71 5.13
C LYS A 167 14.05 4.12 3.65
N LEU A 168 14.58 5.28 3.29
CA LEU A 168 14.59 5.79 1.92
C LEU A 168 15.38 4.86 0.97
N ASN A 169 16.54 4.36 1.42
CA ASN A 169 17.34 3.43 0.62
C ASN A 169 16.57 2.16 0.24
N LYS A 170 15.73 1.63 1.15
CA LYS A 170 14.90 0.46 0.86
C LYS A 170 13.82 0.75 -0.18
N LEU A 171 13.27 1.94 -0.15
CA LEU A 171 12.30 2.40 -1.13
C LEU A 171 12.98 2.56 -2.51
N GLU A 172 14.15 3.18 -2.56
CA GLU A 172 14.95 3.36 -3.79
C GLU A 172 15.37 2.01 -4.40
N ASP A 173 15.77 1.03 -3.59
CA ASP A 173 16.18 -0.30 -4.05
C ASP A 173 15.09 -1.04 -4.83
N MET A 174 13.82 -0.68 -4.67
CA MET A 174 12.74 -1.27 -5.46
C MET A 174 12.89 -0.98 -6.95
N GLY A 175 13.41 0.19 -7.32
CA GLY A 175 13.68 0.56 -8.71
C GLY A 175 14.74 -0.29 -9.41
N LYS A 176 15.55 -1.04 -8.64
CA LYS A 176 16.55 -2.00 -9.17
C LYS A 176 15.94 -3.35 -9.53
N ILE A 177 14.70 -3.62 -9.07
CA ILE A 177 14.05 -4.94 -9.24
C ILE A 177 13.24 -4.99 -10.54
N ILE A 178 12.50 -3.94 -10.83
CA ILE A 178 11.57 -3.88 -11.96
C ILE A 178 11.39 -2.45 -12.43
N ASP A 179 11.15 -2.25 -13.73
CA ASP A 179 10.78 -0.96 -14.32
C ASP A 179 9.27 -0.74 -14.19
N ALA A 180 8.85 0.07 -13.22
CA ALA A 180 7.46 0.46 -12.98
C ALA A 180 7.32 1.99 -12.96
N ASP A 181 6.10 2.53 -13.08
CA ASP A 181 5.84 3.97 -13.00
C ASP A 181 5.83 4.45 -11.54
N VAL A 182 5.29 3.61 -10.64
CA VAL A 182 5.12 3.89 -9.23
C VAL A 182 5.62 2.71 -8.39
N TYR A 183 6.31 3.01 -7.31
CA TYR A 183 6.78 2.06 -6.31
C TYR A 183 6.15 2.35 -4.97
N ILE A 184 5.55 1.33 -4.32
CA ILE A 184 4.89 1.46 -3.02
C ILE A 184 5.57 0.52 -2.02
N HIS A 185 6.05 1.10 -0.94
CA HIS A 185 6.67 0.40 0.19
C HIS A 185 5.94 0.77 1.48
N SER A 186 5.94 -0.12 2.47
CA SER A 186 5.31 0.03 3.78
C SER A 186 6.26 -0.39 4.91
N HIS A 187 5.75 -0.95 6.01
CA HIS A 187 6.52 -1.55 7.10
C HIS A 187 7.37 -0.57 7.94
N THR A 188 7.86 0.50 7.36
CA THR A 188 8.77 1.41 8.07
C THR A 188 8.06 2.53 8.82
N HIS A 189 6.73 2.59 8.75
CA HIS A 189 5.85 3.53 9.45
C HIS A 189 6.23 5.01 9.26
N THR A 190 6.87 5.35 8.15
CA THR A 190 7.31 6.73 7.93
C THR A 190 6.92 7.16 6.53
N PRO A 191 5.90 8.02 6.37
CA PRO A 191 5.47 8.46 5.06
C PRO A 191 6.59 9.24 4.36
N MET A 192 6.86 8.87 3.12
CA MET A 192 7.88 9.52 2.29
C MET A 192 7.48 9.49 0.83
N ILE A 193 7.84 10.54 0.12
CA ILE A 193 7.65 10.64 -1.32
C ILE A 193 8.99 11.04 -1.95
N MET A 194 9.38 10.31 -3.00
CA MET A 194 10.59 10.60 -3.78
C MET A 194 10.27 10.47 -5.27
N LYS A 195 10.84 11.34 -6.08
CA LYS A 195 10.87 11.20 -7.53
C LYS A 195 12.31 11.03 -7.99
N GLN A 196 12.50 10.16 -8.97
CA GLN A 196 13.82 9.93 -9.57
C GLN A 196 13.68 9.79 -11.08
N ASP A 197 14.59 10.42 -11.81
CA ASP A 197 14.65 10.30 -13.26
C ASP A 197 15.60 9.19 -13.68
N PHE A 198 15.16 8.42 -14.65
CA PHE A 198 15.93 7.40 -15.35
C PHE A 198 15.98 7.73 -16.83
N PHE A 199 17.00 7.27 -17.51
CA PHE A 199 17.07 7.41 -18.97
C PHE A 199 16.68 6.09 -19.65
N ARG A 200 15.65 6.16 -20.49
CA ARG A 200 15.25 5.03 -21.34
C ARG A 200 15.80 5.19 -22.73
N CYS A 201 16.52 4.17 -23.22
CA CYS A 201 17.02 4.14 -24.56
C CYS A 201 15.88 3.81 -25.57
N ASP A 202 15.67 4.68 -26.53
CA ASP A 202 14.85 4.42 -27.72
C ASP A 202 15.78 3.99 -28.85
N TYR A 203 15.86 2.68 -29.04
CA TYR A 203 16.75 2.07 -30.04
C TYR A 203 16.38 2.44 -31.49
N ARG A 204 15.09 2.68 -31.75
CA ARG A 204 14.58 3.05 -33.08
C ARG A 204 15.03 4.47 -33.45
N ASN A 205 14.87 5.41 -32.54
CA ASN A 205 15.19 6.82 -32.79
C ASN A 205 16.61 7.20 -32.32
N LYS A 206 17.37 6.24 -31.75
CA LYS A 206 18.73 6.43 -31.20
C LYS A 206 18.83 7.62 -30.24
N LYS A 207 17.87 7.67 -29.30
CA LYS A 207 17.76 8.72 -28.29
C LYS A 207 17.64 8.11 -26.89
N ALA A 208 18.13 8.84 -25.88
CA ALA A 208 17.82 8.58 -24.49
C ALA A 208 16.83 9.65 -24.01
N THR A 209 15.69 9.23 -23.50
CA THR A 209 14.64 10.11 -22.98
C THR A 209 14.52 9.94 -21.48
N PRO A 210 14.45 11.03 -20.69
CA PRO A 210 14.20 10.92 -19.28
C PRO A 210 12.79 10.40 -19.03
N ILE A 211 12.66 9.55 -18.02
CA ILE A 211 11.40 9.03 -17.48
C ILE A 211 11.43 9.19 -15.99
N THR A 212 10.44 9.84 -15.43
CA THR A 212 10.33 10.03 -13.97
C THR A 212 9.62 8.84 -13.35
N ARG A 213 10.16 8.33 -12.24
CA ARG A 213 9.56 7.29 -11.41
C ARG A 213 9.18 7.87 -10.06
N LEU A 214 8.02 7.46 -9.55
CA LEU A 214 7.48 7.87 -8.27
C LEU A 214 7.68 6.76 -7.23
N PHE A 215 8.24 7.11 -6.09
CA PHE A 215 8.47 6.21 -4.97
C PHE A 215 7.70 6.73 -3.76
N VAL A 216 6.90 5.87 -3.16
CA VAL A 216 6.01 6.22 -2.05
C VAL A 216 6.16 5.21 -0.93
N ASN A 217 6.43 5.69 0.27
CA ASN A 217 6.38 4.90 1.49
C ASN A 217 5.14 5.30 2.29
N SER A 218 4.35 4.32 2.74
CA SER A 218 3.14 4.57 3.50
C SER A 218 3.42 4.98 4.94
N ASN A 219 2.39 5.50 5.61
CA ASN A 219 2.34 5.75 7.04
C ASN A 219 1.98 4.49 7.84
N ALA A 220 1.96 4.62 9.16
CA ALA A 220 1.23 3.76 10.07
C ALA A 220 0.02 4.51 10.67
N TRP A 221 -0.94 3.75 11.18
CA TRP A 221 -2.17 4.26 11.78
C TRP A 221 -2.16 4.17 13.31
N LEU A 222 -0.95 4.17 13.89
CA LEU A 222 -0.71 4.05 15.32
C LEU A 222 -0.35 5.40 15.93
N ASN A 223 -0.94 5.70 17.08
CA ASN A 223 -0.48 6.77 17.95
C ASN A 223 0.92 6.43 18.48
N TYR A 224 1.71 7.46 18.78
CA TYR A 224 3.05 7.26 19.33
C TYR A 224 2.98 6.70 20.75
N GLY A 225 3.72 5.61 21.01
CA GLY A 225 3.77 4.94 22.30
C GLY A 225 4.26 3.49 22.19
N GLY A 226 4.04 2.73 23.25
CA GLY A 226 4.31 1.30 23.30
C GLY A 226 5.71 0.89 22.87
N TYR A 227 5.81 -0.07 21.96
CA TYR A 227 7.09 -0.57 21.44
C TYR A 227 7.95 0.53 20.81
N GLY A 228 7.34 1.45 20.07
CA GLY A 228 8.05 2.57 19.43
C GLY A 228 8.78 3.45 20.45
N GLU A 229 8.11 3.77 21.53
CA GLU A 229 8.66 4.57 22.63
C GLU A 229 9.77 3.80 23.37
N VAL A 230 9.50 2.55 23.78
CA VAL A 230 10.48 1.70 24.49
C VAL A 230 11.77 1.50 23.69
N LYS A 231 11.68 1.41 22.36
CA LYS A 231 12.83 1.26 21.47
C LYS A 231 13.43 2.58 21.00
N ASN A 232 12.97 3.72 21.52
CA ASN A 232 13.46 5.05 21.14
C ASN A 232 13.36 5.32 19.62
N TYR A 233 12.27 4.92 18.98
CA TYR A 233 11.94 5.40 17.65
C TYR A 233 11.40 6.83 17.76
N SER A 234 11.78 7.68 16.81
CA SER A 234 11.16 9.00 16.71
C SER A 234 9.70 8.90 16.32
N PRO A 235 8.81 9.77 16.86
CA PRO A 235 7.47 9.90 16.35
C PRO A 235 7.48 10.14 14.84
N SER A 236 6.59 9.48 14.12
CA SER A 236 6.41 9.66 12.68
C SER A 236 5.10 10.39 12.40
N SER A 237 5.02 11.13 11.30
CA SER A 237 3.73 11.64 10.85
C SER A 237 2.79 10.48 10.58
N THR A 238 1.53 10.68 10.92
CA THR A 238 0.44 9.77 10.56
C THR A 238 -0.27 10.19 9.27
N ASP A 239 0.19 11.27 8.59
CA ASP A 239 -0.33 11.66 7.29
C ASP A 239 -0.10 10.53 6.28
N TYR A 240 -1.11 10.23 5.49
CA TYR A 240 -1.06 9.14 4.53
C TYR A 240 -0.85 9.68 3.11
N PRO A 241 0.01 9.01 2.31
CA PRO A 241 0.26 9.46 0.96
C PRO A 241 -0.93 9.19 0.05
N LYS A 242 -1.21 10.16 -0.82
CA LYS A 242 -2.14 10.05 -1.92
C LYS A 242 -1.37 10.09 -3.23
N ILE A 243 -1.45 9.04 -4.03
CA ILE A 243 -0.86 8.93 -5.36
C ILE A 243 -1.90 9.41 -6.38
N ILE A 244 -1.51 10.32 -7.25
CA ILE A 244 -2.37 10.88 -8.30
C ILE A 244 -1.77 10.50 -9.65
N LEU A 245 -2.51 9.74 -10.43
CA LEU A 245 -2.17 9.37 -11.80
C LEU A 245 -3.00 10.19 -12.77
N ASP A 246 -2.34 10.74 -13.81
CA ASP A 246 -3.01 11.53 -14.85
C ASP A 246 -3.56 10.60 -15.94
N GLY A 247 -4.82 10.79 -16.32
CA GLY A 247 -5.52 9.98 -17.31
C GLY A 247 -5.32 10.43 -18.76
N ILE A 248 -4.66 11.58 -18.98
CA ILE A 248 -4.42 12.17 -20.30
C ILE A 248 -2.95 12.04 -20.70
N GLU A 249 -2.06 12.40 -19.79
CA GLU A 249 -0.61 12.29 -19.94
C GLU A 249 -0.05 11.26 -18.94
N ARG A 250 0.98 10.51 -19.34
CA ARG A 250 1.59 9.52 -18.44
C ARG A 250 2.45 10.20 -17.37
N LYS A 251 1.79 10.71 -16.35
CA LYS A 251 2.39 11.39 -15.20
C LYS A 251 1.87 10.84 -13.89
N ALA A 252 2.76 10.67 -12.92
CA ALA A 252 2.42 10.28 -11.56
C ALA A 252 2.97 11.31 -10.57
N GLN A 253 2.18 11.65 -9.56
CA GLN A 253 2.58 12.49 -8.44
C GLN A 253 2.01 11.95 -7.15
N ALA A 254 2.53 12.37 -6.01
CA ALA A 254 1.96 12.07 -4.71
C ALA A 254 2.01 13.28 -3.79
N LEU A 255 1.09 13.30 -2.84
CA LEU A 255 0.96 14.29 -1.76
C LEU A 255 0.90 13.57 -0.42
N LEU A 256 1.35 14.24 0.65
CA LEU A 256 1.12 13.90 2.05
C LEU A 256 0.08 14.82 2.64
#